data_7d1c919ceb675cb55d3c920968f01f9e
#
_entry.id   7d1c919ceb675cb55d3c920968f01f9e
#
_cell.length_a   1.000
_cell.length_b   1.000
_cell.length_c   1.000
_cell.angle_alpha   90.00
_cell.angle_beta   90.00
_cell.angle_gamma   90.00
#
_symmetry.space_group_name_H-M   'P 1'
#
loop_
_entity.id
_entity.type
_entity.pdbx_description
1 polymer ?
#
loop_
_entity_poly.entity_id
_entity_poly.type
_entity_poly.pdbx_seq_one_letter_code
_entity_poly.pdbx_strand_id
1 'polypeptide(L)'
;MRITEILLRISVRSDNDTFIIIKEETLKMGPYMSKSSNHIIEDLQALPVIKGYYLVVGGGKIGTNFVEHARKHNFPLVLVLDKDRTAPASSYTEIIKDVDALHKIMEGRSASLLKKESSEIYFYCAKLDEVPFILSFGVPEYIIPAIPCHMIAYLMKKYLNFLKKHDQTVTEICISSEDKDMMGFFEQFTSNFPENIRAGLYPAQGMVMLSYARPGEICPDECTGPERFCINFRREKPKTIIDHLRDLFPLINGWVFESYQIKPGIGAMKGADVKQNLLEMFEYVHSQGAYGNKAGGVVTPKNIFFIATACNCHGVVNLFKICVPGMTQTF
;
A
#
# COMPACT_ATOMS: atom_id res chain seq x y z
N MET A 1 8.79 -29.34 -9.72
CA MET A 1 10.13 -28.82 -10.05
C MET A 1 10.52 -27.92 -8.90
N ARG A 2 11.55 -28.27 -8.17
CA ARG A 2 11.87 -27.73 -6.86
C ARG A 2 12.42 -26.30 -6.94
N ILE A 3 11.98 -25.44 -6.03
CA ILE A 3 12.26 -23.99 -5.87
C ILE A 3 13.76 -23.67 -5.64
N THR A 4 14.62 -24.65 -5.63
CA THR A 4 16.02 -24.55 -5.14
C THR A 4 17.06 -24.13 -6.20
N GLU A 5 16.71 -23.90 -7.47
CA GLU A 5 17.72 -23.73 -8.53
C GLU A 5 17.93 -22.31 -9.07
N ILE A 6 17.30 -21.26 -8.48
CA ILE A 6 17.45 -19.89 -9.00
C ILE A 6 18.35 -19.00 -8.12
N LEU A 7 18.90 -19.51 -7.02
CA LEU A 7 19.59 -18.69 -6.00
C LEU A 7 21.12 -18.74 -6.05
N LEU A 8 21.80 -19.08 -7.13
CA LEU A 8 23.27 -19.07 -7.13
C LEU A 8 23.87 -18.57 -8.45
N ARG A 9 24.18 -17.26 -8.48
CA ARG A 9 25.37 -16.70 -9.14
C ARG A 9 25.57 -15.23 -8.78
N ILE A 10 26.05 -14.98 -7.57
CA ILE A 10 26.82 -13.77 -7.25
C ILE A 10 28.27 -14.21 -7.16
N SER A 11 29.02 -13.99 -8.22
CA SER A 11 30.47 -14.13 -8.23
C SER A 11 31.07 -12.78 -7.80
N VAL A 12 31.63 -12.74 -6.61
CA VAL A 12 32.47 -11.65 -6.13
C VAL A 12 33.83 -11.76 -6.83
N ARG A 13 34.18 -10.80 -7.67
CA ARG A 13 35.57 -10.52 -8.02
C ARG A 13 35.92 -9.14 -7.47
N SER A 14 36.89 -9.13 -6.54
CA SER A 14 37.60 -7.93 -6.13
C SER A 14 38.63 -7.60 -7.20
N ASP A 15 38.60 -6.40 -7.75
CA ASP A 15 39.76 -5.63 -8.11
C ASP A 15 39.36 -4.21 -8.53
N ASN A 16 40.21 -3.27 -8.17
CA ASN A 16 40.08 -1.83 -8.18
C ASN A 16 39.44 -1.18 -9.43
N ASP A 17 38.75 -0.06 -9.20
CA ASP A 17 38.18 0.87 -10.19
C ASP A 17 37.03 0.30 -11.03
N THR A 18 35.84 0.25 -10.41
CA THR A 18 34.63 0.00 -11.20
C THR A 18 33.51 0.93 -10.76
N PHE A 19 33.15 1.83 -11.67
CA PHE A 19 31.83 2.45 -11.68
C PHE A 19 30.79 1.34 -11.50
N ILE A 20 30.09 1.37 -10.39
CA ILE A 20 28.95 0.49 -10.17
C ILE A 20 27.84 0.97 -11.11
N ILE A 21 27.83 0.42 -12.31
CA ILE A 21 26.60 0.39 -13.12
C ILE A 21 25.67 -0.50 -12.33
N ILE A 22 24.79 0.10 -11.55
CA ILE A 22 23.60 -0.58 -11.02
C ILE A 22 22.78 -0.93 -12.27
N LYS A 23 23.05 -2.09 -12.82
CA LYS A 23 22.07 -2.72 -13.71
C LYS A 23 20.77 -2.70 -12.92
N GLU A 24 19.71 -2.16 -13.51
CA GLU A 24 18.34 -2.33 -13.02
C GLU A 24 18.15 -3.82 -12.74
N GLU A 25 18.45 -4.21 -11.51
CA GLU A 25 18.11 -5.55 -11.05
C GLU A 25 16.60 -5.58 -11.04
N THR A 26 16.08 -6.37 -11.96
CA THR A 26 14.70 -6.83 -12.00
C THR A 26 14.24 -7.01 -10.57
N LEU A 27 13.26 -6.23 -10.14
CA LEU A 27 12.61 -6.38 -8.85
C LEU A 27 12.43 -7.87 -8.61
N LYS A 28 13.09 -8.40 -7.59
CA LYS A 28 12.81 -9.74 -7.08
C LYS A 28 11.50 -9.68 -6.30
N MET A 29 10.44 -9.35 -6.99
CA MET A 29 9.10 -9.72 -6.59
C MET A 29 9.08 -11.23 -6.76
N GLY A 30 9.02 -11.98 -5.69
CA GLY A 30 9.22 -13.42 -5.64
C GLY A 30 8.56 -14.23 -6.77
N PRO A 31 8.55 -15.55 -6.75
CA PRO A 31 8.11 -16.43 -7.85
C PRO A 31 6.72 -16.14 -8.40
N TYR A 32 5.96 -15.25 -7.77
CA TYR A 32 4.62 -14.81 -8.18
C TYR A 32 4.60 -13.95 -9.44
N MET A 33 5.68 -13.24 -9.80
CA MET A 33 5.63 -12.26 -10.90
C MET A 33 6.12 -12.75 -12.25
N SER A 34 6.43 -14.02 -12.41
CA SER A 34 6.64 -14.65 -13.73
C SER A 34 5.35 -15.21 -14.33
N LYS A 35 4.22 -15.09 -13.63
CA LYS A 35 2.93 -15.67 -14.02
C LYS A 35 2.05 -14.63 -14.71
N SER A 36 1.13 -15.09 -15.56
CA SER A 36 0.10 -14.23 -16.14
C SER A 36 -0.74 -13.58 -15.02
N SER A 37 -1.33 -12.44 -15.31
CA SER A 37 -2.14 -11.67 -14.37
C SER A 37 -3.25 -12.47 -13.68
N ASN A 38 -3.87 -13.42 -14.37
CA ASN A 38 -4.89 -14.31 -13.77
C ASN A 38 -4.32 -15.15 -12.62
N HIS A 39 -3.08 -15.61 -12.72
CA HIS A 39 -2.45 -16.39 -11.66
C HIS A 39 -2.14 -15.55 -10.42
N ILE A 40 -1.90 -14.24 -10.57
CA ILE A 40 -1.68 -13.35 -9.41
C ILE A 40 -2.97 -13.21 -8.60
N ILE A 41 -4.11 -13.09 -9.25
CA ILE A 41 -5.42 -13.02 -8.59
C ILE A 41 -5.70 -14.34 -7.86
N GLU A 42 -5.51 -15.48 -8.52
CA GLU A 42 -5.71 -16.81 -7.93
C GLU A 42 -4.76 -17.03 -6.73
N ASP A 43 -3.49 -16.67 -6.88
CA ASP A 43 -2.51 -16.79 -5.80
C ASP A 43 -2.89 -15.91 -4.61
N LEU A 44 -3.25 -14.63 -4.83
CA LEU A 44 -3.69 -13.75 -3.76
C LEU A 44 -4.97 -14.27 -3.10
N GLN A 45 -5.92 -14.79 -3.90
CA GLN A 45 -7.17 -15.36 -3.39
C GLN A 45 -6.90 -16.56 -2.47
N ALA A 46 -5.91 -17.38 -2.78
CA ALA A 46 -5.54 -18.57 -1.99
C ALA A 46 -4.80 -18.24 -0.69
N LEU A 47 -4.19 -17.04 -0.55
CA LEU A 47 -3.40 -16.71 0.64
C LEU A 47 -4.27 -16.65 1.89
N PRO A 48 -3.89 -17.34 2.99
CA PRO A 48 -4.61 -17.23 4.25
C PRO A 48 -4.33 -15.89 4.94
N VAL A 49 -5.31 -15.39 5.70
CA VAL A 49 -5.08 -14.34 6.69
C VAL A 49 -4.59 -15.00 7.98
N ILE A 50 -3.39 -14.65 8.42
CA ILE A 50 -2.75 -15.24 9.60
C ILE A 50 -3.09 -14.39 10.82
N LYS A 51 -3.95 -14.92 11.69
CA LYS A 51 -4.33 -14.26 12.95
C LYS A 51 -3.14 -14.16 13.90
N GLY A 52 -2.98 -13.01 14.54
CA GLY A 52 -1.86 -12.72 15.43
C GLY A 52 -0.57 -12.32 14.73
N TYR A 53 -0.58 -12.19 13.40
CA TYR A 53 0.52 -11.65 12.61
C TYR A 53 0.28 -10.17 12.28
N TYR A 54 1.25 -9.32 12.61
CA TYR A 54 1.23 -7.87 12.38
C TYR A 54 2.43 -7.47 11.53
N LEU A 55 2.16 -6.78 10.42
CA LEU A 55 3.20 -6.26 9.53
C LEU A 55 3.32 -4.75 9.71
N VAL A 56 4.48 -4.29 10.18
CA VAL A 56 4.79 -2.87 10.30
C VAL A 56 5.68 -2.45 9.14
N VAL A 57 5.21 -1.54 8.32
CA VAL A 57 5.99 -1.01 7.20
C VAL A 57 6.51 0.37 7.59
N GLY A 58 7.79 0.45 7.95
CA GLY A 58 8.49 1.61 8.49
C GLY A 58 8.92 1.42 9.94
N GLY A 59 10.22 1.48 10.21
CA GLY A 59 10.85 1.33 11.52
C GLY A 59 11.15 2.64 12.26
N GLY A 60 10.58 3.77 11.81
CA GLY A 60 10.73 5.09 12.44
C GLY A 60 9.94 5.24 13.74
N LYS A 61 9.64 6.49 14.16
CA LYS A 61 8.93 6.80 15.42
C LYS A 61 7.64 5.99 15.60
N ILE A 62 6.77 5.97 14.58
CA ILE A 62 5.46 5.27 14.66
C ILE A 62 5.66 3.75 14.75
N GLY A 63 6.57 3.19 13.92
CA GLY A 63 6.88 1.76 13.98
C GLY A 63 7.47 1.34 15.33
N THR A 64 8.37 2.14 15.91
CA THR A 64 8.94 1.91 17.24
C THR A 64 7.86 1.94 18.33
N ASN A 65 7.00 2.94 18.33
CA ASN A 65 5.88 3.04 19.27
C ASN A 65 4.93 1.83 19.16
N PHE A 66 4.73 1.30 17.94
CA PHE A 66 3.94 0.09 17.76
C PHE A 66 4.64 -1.14 18.33
N VAL A 67 5.95 -1.30 18.10
CA VAL A 67 6.75 -2.42 18.62
C VAL A 67 6.70 -2.46 20.14
N GLU A 68 6.87 -1.32 20.81
CA GLU A 68 6.76 -1.21 22.27
C GLU A 68 5.36 -1.61 22.78
N HIS A 69 4.32 -1.13 22.09
CA HIS A 69 2.93 -1.50 22.37
C HIS A 69 2.70 -2.99 22.21
N ALA A 70 3.16 -3.57 21.10
CA ALA A 70 3.00 -5.00 20.81
C ALA A 70 3.68 -5.87 21.86
N ARG A 71 4.89 -5.51 22.30
CA ARG A 71 5.60 -6.20 23.38
C ARG A 71 4.85 -6.13 24.69
N LYS A 72 4.34 -4.95 25.06
CA LYS A 72 3.57 -4.75 26.30
C LYS A 72 2.29 -5.59 26.33
N HIS A 73 1.68 -5.84 25.19
CA HIS A 73 0.40 -6.55 25.05
C HIS A 73 0.56 -7.99 24.53
N ASN A 74 1.80 -8.50 24.45
CA ASN A 74 2.11 -9.87 24.03
C ASN A 74 1.51 -10.21 22.65
N PHE A 75 1.69 -9.33 21.66
CA PHE A 75 1.27 -9.64 20.28
C PHE A 75 2.10 -10.82 19.75
N PRO A 76 1.46 -11.86 19.18
CA PRO A 76 2.17 -13.13 18.92
C PRO A 76 3.33 -13.01 17.93
N LEU A 77 3.12 -12.31 16.81
CA LEU A 77 4.15 -12.11 15.79
C LEU A 77 4.08 -10.70 15.22
N VAL A 78 5.19 -9.99 15.27
CA VAL A 78 5.35 -8.68 14.62
C VAL A 78 6.56 -8.73 13.69
N LEU A 79 6.36 -8.37 12.42
CA LEU A 79 7.43 -8.18 11.46
C LEU A 79 7.51 -6.71 11.08
N VAL A 80 8.66 -6.09 11.37
CA VAL A 80 8.95 -4.70 10.98
C VAL A 80 9.80 -4.68 9.72
N LEU A 81 9.38 -3.93 8.72
CA LEU A 81 10.14 -3.70 7.49
C LEU A 81 10.64 -2.25 7.44
N ASP A 82 11.91 -2.05 7.21
CA ASP A 82 12.47 -0.75 6.85
C ASP A 82 13.70 -0.94 5.94
N LYS A 83 13.91 0.01 5.03
CA LYS A 83 15.10 0.04 4.17
C LYS A 83 16.38 0.41 4.94
N ASP A 84 16.23 1.11 6.04
CA ASP A 84 17.32 1.51 6.93
C ASP A 84 17.46 0.49 8.06
N ARG A 85 18.57 -0.28 7.99
CA ARG A 85 18.88 -1.29 9.00
C ARG A 85 19.07 -0.71 10.40
N THR A 86 19.33 0.59 10.50
CA THR A 86 19.53 1.32 11.75
C THR A 86 18.30 2.08 12.21
N ALA A 87 17.14 1.88 11.53
CA ALA A 87 15.89 2.49 11.95
C ALA A 87 15.60 2.21 13.44
N PRO A 88 15.04 3.17 14.20
CA PRO A 88 14.90 3.06 15.66
C PRO A 88 14.25 1.76 16.14
N ALA A 89 13.27 1.23 15.41
CA ALA A 89 12.62 -0.03 15.78
C ALA A 89 13.57 -1.23 15.80
N SER A 90 14.67 -1.21 15.03
CA SER A 90 15.62 -2.32 14.97
C SER A 90 16.28 -2.62 16.33
N SER A 91 16.42 -1.59 17.18
CA SER A 91 17.00 -1.74 18.52
C SER A 91 16.10 -2.51 19.50
N TYR A 92 14.83 -2.68 19.15
CA TYR A 92 13.82 -3.35 19.98
C TYR A 92 13.37 -4.70 19.40
N THR A 93 14.08 -5.25 18.41
CA THR A 93 13.62 -6.39 17.65
C THR A 93 14.76 -7.35 17.37
N GLU A 94 14.48 -8.60 17.06
CA GLU A 94 15.44 -9.53 16.50
C GLU A 94 15.63 -9.27 15.00
N ILE A 95 16.87 -9.10 14.56
CA ILE A 95 17.18 -8.78 13.17
C ILE A 95 17.22 -10.05 12.32
N ILE A 96 16.37 -10.15 11.33
CA ILE A 96 16.39 -11.20 10.31
C ILE A 96 17.56 -10.93 9.37
N LYS A 97 18.44 -11.91 9.20
CA LYS A 97 19.70 -11.76 8.46
C LYS A 97 19.48 -11.82 6.94
N ASP A 98 18.59 -12.71 6.48
CA ASP A 98 18.37 -13.03 5.08
C ASP A 98 16.96 -13.58 4.84
N VAL A 99 16.67 -13.83 3.57
CA VAL A 99 15.37 -14.36 3.12
C VAL A 99 15.12 -15.78 3.65
N ASP A 100 16.15 -16.60 3.79
CA ASP A 100 16.00 -17.98 4.27
C ASP A 100 15.58 -18.01 5.75
N ALA A 101 16.14 -17.10 6.54
CA ALA A 101 15.73 -16.91 7.94
C ALA A 101 14.27 -16.41 8.02
N LEU A 102 13.88 -15.47 7.17
CA LEU A 102 12.50 -15.00 7.08
C LEU A 102 11.56 -16.15 6.70
N HIS A 103 11.92 -16.94 5.68
CA HIS A 103 11.13 -18.09 5.25
C HIS A 103 10.90 -19.08 6.40
N LYS A 104 11.93 -19.42 7.15
CA LYS A 104 11.82 -20.32 8.31
C LYS A 104 10.89 -19.77 9.40
N ILE A 105 10.91 -18.45 9.64
CA ILE A 105 10.01 -17.81 10.60
C ILE A 105 8.57 -17.92 10.15
N MET A 106 8.31 -17.76 8.85
CA MET A 106 6.96 -17.77 8.28
C MET A 106 6.46 -19.18 7.94
N GLU A 107 7.36 -20.13 7.73
CA GLU A 107 7.04 -21.51 7.37
C GLU A 107 6.26 -22.22 8.49
N GLY A 108 5.23 -22.98 8.10
CA GLY A 108 4.37 -23.70 9.06
C GLY A 108 3.39 -22.82 9.84
N ARG A 109 3.38 -21.51 9.58
CA ARG A 109 2.40 -20.59 10.16
C ARG A 109 1.16 -20.54 9.29
N SER A 110 0.30 -21.52 9.43
CA SER A 110 -1.00 -21.54 8.77
C SER A 110 -2.02 -20.70 9.55
N ALA A 111 -3.15 -20.46 9.07
CA ALA A 111 -4.35 -19.75 9.54
C ALA A 111 -4.37 -19.00 10.91
N SER A 112 -3.54 -19.36 11.90
CA SER A 112 -3.57 -18.72 13.22
C SER A 112 -2.29 -18.93 14.03
N LEU A 113 -1.80 -17.85 14.64
CA LEU A 113 -0.80 -17.90 15.72
C LEU A 113 -1.56 -17.92 17.04
N LEU A 114 -1.79 -19.11 17.57
CA LEU A 114 -2.39 -19.26 18.89
C LEU A 114 -1.48 -18.66 19.95
N LYS A 115 -2.08 -18.09 21.01
CA LYS A 115 -1.41 -17.36 22.09
C LYS A 115 -0.08 -18.00 22.49
N LYS A 116 1.00 -17.28 22.20
CA LYS A 116 2.31 -17.56 22.78
C LYS A 116 2.45 -16.77 24.07
N GLU A 117 3.23 -17.30 24.99
CA GLU A 117 3.53 -16.61 26.27
C GLU A 117 4.39 -15.36 26.07
N SER A 118 5.09 -15.24 24.93
CA SER A 118 5.95 -14.10 24.61
C SER A 118 5.75 -13.63 23.15
N SER A 119 5.91 -12.32 22.92
CA SER A 119 5.91 -11.72 21.59
C SER A 119 7.16 -12.10 20.82
N GLU A 120 6.98 -12.52 19.57
CA GLU A 120 8.07 -12.64 18.59
C GLU A 120 8.08 -11.38 17.72
N ILE A 121 9.12 -10.57 17.85
CA ILE A 121 9.21 -9.29 17.16
C ILE A 121 10.51 -9.27 16.36
N TYR A 122 10.36 -9.22 15.05
CA TYR A 122 11.45 -9.28 14.09
C TYR A 122 11.57 -8.00 13.29
N PHE A 123 12.79 -7.68 12.88
CA PHE A 123 13.10 -6.61 11.93
C PHE A 123 13.75 -7.21 10.69
N TYR A 124 13.19 -6.88 9.54
CA TYR A 124 13.74 -7.27 8.25
C TYR A 124 14.10 -6.03 7.43
N CYS A 125 15.38 -5.91 7.06
CA CYS A 125 15.87 -4.80 6.26
C CYS A 125 15.45 -5.01 4.80
N ALA A 126 14.38 -4.32 4.39
CA ALA A 126 13.77 -4.47 3.08
C ALA A 126 13.20 -3.15 2.56
N LYS A 127 13.15 -3.00 1.25
CA LYS A 127 12.49 -1.86 0.60
C LYS A 127 10.98 -2.07 0.56
N LEU A 128 10.23 -0.98 0.37
CA LEU A 128 8.78 -1.04 0.21
C LEU A 128 8.34 -1.96 -0.95
N ASP A 129 9.16 -2.03 -2.00
CA ASP A 129 8.93 -2.90 -3.17
C ASP A 129 8.90 -4.40 -2.81
N GLU A 130 9.42 -4.79 -1.65
CA GLU A 130 9.45 -6.18 -1.18
C GLU A 130 8.19 -6.57 -0.37
N VAL A 131 7.31 -5.61 -0.06
CA VAL A 131 6.05 -5.91 0.66
C VAL A 131 5.21 -6.99 -0.02
N PRO A 132 5.02 -7.01 -1.36
CA PRO A 132 4.28 -8.09 -2.01
C PRO A 132 4.91 -9.46 -1.80
N PHE A 133 6.25 -9.55 -1.79
CA PHE A 133 6.96 -10.78 -1.46
C PHE A 133 6.68 -11.23 -0.03
N ILE A 134 6.69 -10.29 0.93
CA ILE A 134 6.37 -10.60 2.33
C ILE A 134 4.92 -11.09 2.46
N LEU A 135 3.98 -10.45 1.78
CA LEU A 135 2.58 -10.86 1.78
C LEU A 135 2.36 -12.25 1.16
N SER A 136 3.27 -12.74 0.32
CA SER A 136 3.17 -14.08 -0.26
C SER A 136 3.33 -15.23 0.74
N PHE A 137 3.86 -14.96 1.93
CA PHE A 137 3.89 -15.94 3.03
C PHE A 137 2.55 -16.07 3.77
N GLY A 138 1.64 -15.15 3.52
CA GLY A 138 0.32 -15.05 4.14
C GLY A 138 -0.01 -13.60 4.48
N VAL A 139 -1.28 -13.29 4.47
CA VAL A 139 -1.77 -11.95 4.73
C VAL A 139 -1.74 -11.69 6.24
N PRO A 140 -1.10 -10.61 6.72
CA PRO A 140 -1.14 -10.27 8.15
C PRO A 140 -2.57 -10.01 8.62
N GLU A 141 -2.84 -10.21 9.91
CA GLU A 141 -4.10 -9.76 10.50
C GLU A 141 -4.25 -8.24 10.40
N TYR A 142 -3.14 -7.52 10.65
CA TYR A 142 -3.07 -6.07 10.50
C TYR A 142 -1.79 -5.63 9.81
N ILE A 143 -1.90 -4.59 8.98
CA ILE A 143 -0.79 -3.90 8.33
C ILE A 143 -0.74 -2.47 8.85
N ILE A 144 0.41 -2.07 9.41
CA ILE A 144 0.67 -0.76 9.97
C ILE A 144 1.56 0.05 9.02
N PRO A 145 1.02 0.95 8.18
CA PRO A 145 1.81 1.76 7.25
C PRO A 145 2.46 2.95 7.96
N ALA A 146 3.63 2.73 8.56
CA ALA A 146 4.39 3.73 9.31
C ALA A 146 5.43 4.47 8.44
N ILE A 147 5.08 4.75 7.18
CA ILE A 147 5.94 5.40 6.17
C ILE A 147 5.32 6.70 5.65
N PRO A 148 6.15 7.67 5.19
CA PRO A 148 5.67 8.98 4.75
C PRO A 148 5.17 8.97 3.30
N CYS A 149 4.50 7.90 2.85
CA CYS A 149 3.89 7.83 1.54
C CYS A 149 2.59 7.00 1.58
N HIS A 150 1.74 7.17 0.57
CA HIS A 150 0.55 6.36 0.41
C HIS A 150 0.92 4.95 -0.07
N MET A 151 1.11 4.04 0.87
CA MET A 151 1.65 2.68 0.64
C MET A 151 0.88 1.92 -0.44
N ILE A 152 -0.43 1.83 -0.34
CA ILE A 152 -1.25 1.05 -1.28
C ILE A 152 -1.16 1.64 -2.70
N ALA A 153 -1.26 2.97 -2.84
CA ALA A 153 -1.12 3.61 -4.15
C ALA A 153 0.27 3.40 -4.75
N TYR A 154 1.32 3.45 -3.92
CA TYR A 154 2.69 3.15 -4.35
C TYR A 154 2.82 1.71 -4.86
N LEU A 155 2.34 0.72 -4.10
CA LEU A 155 2.40 -0.69 -4.48
C LEU A 155 1.58 -0.97 -5.73
N MET A 156 0.39 -0.36 -5.85
CA MET A 156 -0.44 -0.48 -7.05
C MET A 156 0.27 0.09 -8.28
N LYS A 157 0.86 1.28 -8.18
CA LYS A 157 1.66 1.87 -9.28
C LYS A 157 2.79 0.95 -9.72
N LYS A 158 3.49 0.32 -8.77
CA LYS A 158 4.55 -0.64 -9.08
C LYS A 158 4.02 -1.89 -9.77
N TYR A 159 2.92 -2.43 -9.29
CA TYR A 159 2.24 -3.57 -9.91
C TYR A 159 1.83 -3.27 -11.35
N LEU A 160 1.22 -2.14 -11.61
CA LEU A 160 0.77 -1.76 -12.94
C LEU A 160 1.95 -1.50 -13.90
N ASN A 161 3.02 -0.89 -13.42
CA ASN A 161 4.25 -0.76 -14.20
C ASN A 161 4.90 -2.11 -14.53
N PHE A 162 4.79 -3.08 -13.63
CA PHE A 162 5.23 -4.44 -13.89
C PHE A 162 4.37 -5.11 -14.97
N LEU A 163 3.06 -5.04 -14.86
CA LEU A 163 2.15 -5.60 -15.88
C LEU A 163 2.43 -5.01 -17.26
N LYS A 164 2.68 -3.70 -17.36
CA LYS A 164 3.05 -3.04 -18.62
C LYS A 164 4.29 -3.64 -19.27
N LYS A 165 5.27 -4.08 -18.49
CA LYS A 165 6.52 -4.68 -19.00
C LYS A 165 6.37 -6.13 -19.45
N HIS A 166 5.45 -6.87 -18.86
CA HIS A 166 5.33 -8.32 -19.02
C HIS A 166 4.05 -8.78 -19.73
N ASP A 167 3.02 -7.95 -19.74
CA ASP A 167 1.74 -8.23 -20.38
C ASP A 167 1.35 -7.04 -21.27
N GLN A 168 1.43 -7.21 -22.59
CA GLN A 168 1.12 -6.17 -23.58
C GLN A 168 -0.36 -5.71 -23.55
N THR A 169 -1.21 -6.44 -22.85
CA THR A 169 -2.64 -6.10 -22.71
C THR A 169 -2.90 -5.06 -21.63
N VAL A 170 -1.90 -4.73 -20.82
CA VAL A 170 -2.06 -3.83 -19.68
C VAL A 170 -1.72 -2.40 -20.01
N THR A 171 -2.58 -1.57 -19.58
CA THR A 171 -2.74 -0.15 -19.80
C THR A 171 -1.76 0.70 -18.99
N GLU A 172 -1.34 1.82 -19.56
CA GLU A 172 -0.49 2.79 -18.88
C GLU A 172 -1.33 3.63 -17.91
N ILE A 173 -0.86 3.75 -16.67
CA ILE A 173 -1.39 4.75 -15.76
C ILE A 173 -0.60 6.03 -16.02
N CYS A 174 -1.29 7.00 -16.62
CA CYS A 174 -0.77 8.33 -16.81
C CYS A 174 -1.45 9.28 -15.82
N ILE A 175 -0.70 9.75 -14.83
CA ILE A 175 -1.04 10.97 -14.12
C ILE A 175 0.02 11.98 -14.58
N SER A 176 -0.24 12.65 -15.72
CA SER A 176 0.62 13.72 -16.21
C SER A 176 0.00 15.06 -15.81
N SER A 177 0.82 15.94 -15.23
CA SER A 177 0.43 17.33 -14.96
C SER A 177 0.16 18.14 -16.24
N GLU A 178 0.58 17.63 -17.40
CA GLU A 178 0.37 18.27 -18.71
C GLU A 178 -0.96 17.86 -19.36
N ASP A 179 -1.62 16.82 -18.84
CA ASP A 179 -2.93 16.37 -19.33
C ASP A 179 -4.03 17.28 -18.77
N LYS A 180 -4.48 18.25 -19.58
CA LYS A 180 -5.53 19.23 -19.19
C LYS A 180 -6.84 18.56 -18.80
N ASP A 181 -7.19 17.45 -19.42
CA ASP A 181 -8.41 16.70 -19.11
C ASP A 181 -8.31 16.09 -17.72
N MET A 182 -7.15 15.55 -17.36
CA MET A 182 -6.91 15.03 -16.02
C MET A 182 -6.88 16.14 -14.97
N MET A 183 -6.37 17.32 -15.30
CA MET A 183 -6.40 18.47 -14.40
C MET A 183 -7.84 18.90 -14.12
N GLY A 184 -8.66 19.08 -15.17
CA GLY A 184 -10.08 19.39 -15.01
C GLY A 184 -10.84 18.32 -14.23
N PHE A 185 -10.54 17.05 -14.50
CA PHE A 185 -11.11 15.94 -13.71
C PHE A 185 -10.66 15.98 -12.23
N PHE A 186 -9.38 16.26 -11.96
CA PHE A 186 -8.87 16.40 -10.62
C PHE A 186 -9.58 17.52 -9.83
N GLU A 187 -9.78 18.66 -10.45
CA GLU A 187 -10.53 19.79 -9.87
C GLU A 187 -11.99 19.39 -9.57
N GLN A 188 -12.66 18.75 -10.52
CA GLN A 188 -14.02 18.23 -10.32
C GLN A 188 -14.07 17.17 -9.21
N PHE A 189 -13.12 16.25 -9.17
CA PHE A 189 -13.03 15.24 -8.11
C PHE A 189 -12.87 15.88 -6.74
N THR A 190 -11.95 16.83 -6.61
CA THR A 190 -11.66 17.51 -5.33
C THR A 190 -12.80 18.40 -4.86
N SER A 191 -13.62 18.94 -5.79
CA SER A 191 -14.79 19.75 -5.43
C SER A 191 -15.89 18.97 -4.70
N ASN A 192 -15.88 17.63 -4.75
CA ASN A 192 -16.81 16.81 -3.97
C ASN A 192 -16.49 16.82 -2.47
N PHE A 193 -15.31 17.27 -2.06
CA PHE A 193 -14.96 17.39 -0.65
C PHE A 193 -15.18 18.80 -0.15
N PRO A 194 -15.73 18.99 1.06
CA PRO A 194 -15.78 20.31 1.70
C PRO A 194 -14.39 20.96 1.76
N GLU A 195 -14.33 22.25 1.51
CA GLU A 195 -13.05 22.98 1.48
C GLU A 195 -12.24 22.87 2.77
N ASN A 196 -12.95 22.87 3.90
CA ASN A 196 -12.35 22.82 5.24
C ASN A 196 -11.71 21.47 5.61
N ILE A 197 -11.87 20.44 4.78
CA ILE A 197 -11.18 19.15 4.96
C ILE A 197 -10.11 18.87 3.88
N ARG A 198 -10.00 19.74 2.86
CA ARG A 198 -8.95 19.62 1.85
C ARG A 198 -7.63 20.16 2.40
N ALA A 199 -6.85 19.28 3.07
CA ALA A 199 -5.60 19.64 3.73
C ALA A 199 -4.43 19.85 2.76
N GLY A 200 -4.45 19.19 1.60
CA GLY A 200 -3.43 19.34 0.56
C GLY A 200 -3.89 18.81 -0.77
N LEU A 201 -3.64 19.59 -1.84
CA LEU A 201 -3.94 19.23 -3.21
C LEU A 201 -2.63 19.15 -3.99
N TYR A 202 -2.35 18.01 -4.61
CA TYR A 202 -1.12 17.72 -5.36
C TYR A 202 -1.48 17.21 -6.76
N PRO A 203 -1.93 18.09 -7.68
CA PRO A 203 -2.45 17.69 -8.98
C PRO A 203 -1.43 16.88 -9.80
N ALA A 204 -0.15 17.33 -9.81
CA ALA A 204 0.92 16.64 -10.53
C ALA A 204 1.13 15.18 -10.07
N GLN A 205 0.64 14.81 -8.91
CA GLN A 205 0.71 13.46 -8.34
C GLN A 205 -0.66 12.76 -8.32
N GLY A 206 -1.72 13.46 -8.80
CA GLY A 206 -3.09 13.00 -8.66
C GLY A 206 -3.49 12.73 -7.21
N MET A 207 -2.91 13.46 -6.25
CA MET A 207 -3.03 13.16 -4.83
C MET A 207 -3.77 14.26 -4.07
N VAL A 208 -4.67 13.83 -3.18
CA VAL A 208 -5.41 14.70 -2.25
C VAL A 208 -5.16 14.23 -0.83
N MET A 209 -4.82 15.15 0.05
CA MET A 209 -4.80 14.91 1.49
C MET A 209 -6.05 15.52 2.12
N LEU A 210 -6.77 14.72 2.87
CA LEU A 210 -7.97 15.11 3.59
C LEU A 210 -7.69 15.09 5.09
N SER A 211 -8.14 16.12 5.80
CA SER A 211 -7.94 16.20 7.24
C SER A 211 -8.92 17.17 7.90
N TYR A 212 -9.39 16.83 9.09
CA TYR A 212 -10.08 17.75 9.97
C TYR A 212 -9.13 18.66 10.76
N ALA A 213 -7.82 18.36 10.80
CA ALA A 213 -6.80 19.29 11.26
C ALA A 213 -6.55 20.37 10.19
N ARG A 214 -6.60 21.64 10.58
CA ARG A 214 -6.31 22.78 9.69
C ARG A 214 -4.80 22.93 9.48
N PRO A 215 -4.36 23.69 8.46
CA PRO A 215 -2.93 24.01 8.31
C PRO A 215 -2.35 24.59 9.61
N GLY A 216 -1.23 24.03 10.05
CA GLY A 216 -0.57 24.39 11.31
C GLY A 216 -1.07 23.69 12.57
N GLU A 217 -2.19 22.96 12.51
CA GLU A 217 -2.64 22.12 13.61
C GLU A 217 -2.01 20.72 13.52
N ILE A 218 -1.52 20.22 14.65
CA ILE A 218 -0.90 18.90 14.76
C ILE A 218 -1.74 18.05 15.70
N CYS A 219 -2.23 16.92 15.21
CA CYS A 219 -2.92 15.95 16.05
C CYS A 219 -1.94 15.36 17.07
N PRO A 220 -2.31 15.27 18.35
CA PRO A 220 -1.46 14.62 19.35
C PRO A 220 -1.27 13.14 19.03
N ASP A 221 -0.11 12.59 19.41
CA ASP A 221 0.27 11.20 19.17
C ASP A 221 -0.71 10.17 19.80
N GLU A 222 -1.51 10.60 20.78
CA GLU A 222 -2.49 9.75 21.47
C GLU A 222 -3.95 10.12 21.14
N CYS A 223 -4.19 10.72 19.97
CA CYS A 223 -5.54 11.05 19.55
C CYS A 223 -6.35 9.77 19.29
N THR A 224 -7.53 9.68 19.91
CA THR A 224 -8.44 8.55 19.75
C THR A 224 -9.23 8.56 18.44
N GLY A 225 -9.08 9.60 17.60
CA GLY A 225 -9.74 9.72 16.30
C GLY A 225 -11.28 9.62 16.37
N PRO A 226 -11.96 10.41 17.24
CA PRO A 226 -13.41 10.29 17.43
C PRO A 226 -14.16 10.56 16.12
N GLU A 227 -15.34 9.98 15.96
CA GLU A 227 -16.10 10.06 14.70
C GLU A 227 -16.74 11.43 14.46
N ARG A 228 -17.40 12.00 15.44
CA ARG A 228 -18.30 13.16 15.26
C ARG A 228 -17.75 14.49 15.78
N PHE A 229 -16.87 14.46 16.75
CA PHE A 229 -16.34 15.67 17.38
C PHE A 229 -14.85 15.54 17.67
N CYS A 230 -14.05 16.45 17.12
CA CYS A 230 -12.62 16.52 17.43
C CYS A 230 -12.41 17.25 18.77
N ILE A 231 -12.05 16.50 19.80
CA ILE A 231 -11.82 17.03 21.15
C ILE A 231 -10.61 17.99 21.15
N ASN A 232 -9.55 17.64 20.42
CA ASN A 232 -8.32 18.42 20.42
C ASN A 232 -8.49 19.81 19.78
N PHE A 233 -9.28 19.89 18.72
CA PHE A 233 -9.52 21.15 17.99
C PHE A 233 -10.91 21.73 18.22
N ARG A 234 -11.72 21.13 19.12
CA ARG A 234 -13.07 21.58 19.51
C ARG A 234 -13.95 21.85 18.29
N ARG A 235 -14.03 20.92 17.35
CA ARG A 235 -14.83 21.10 16.14
C ARG A 235 -15.65 19.86 15.80
N GLU A 236 -16.81 20.10 15.26
CA GLU A 236 -17.68 19.06 14.74
C GLU A 236 -17.15 18.47 13.45
N LYS A 237 -17.43 17.19 13.24
CA LYS A 237 -17.18 16.43 12.03
C LYS A 237 -18.52 15.88 11.58
N PRO A 238 -19.19 16.51 10.61
CA PRO A 238 -20.51 16.08 10.14
C PRO A 238 -20.50 14.65 9.58
N LYS A 239 -19.39 14.27 8.97
CA LYS A 239 -19.08 12.92 8.45
C LYS A 239 -17.64 12.56 8.77
N THR A 240 -17.33 11.28 8.78
CA THR A 240 -15.92 10.84 8.80
C THR A 240 -15.28 11.05 7.42
N ILE A 241 -13.95 11.08 7.35
CA ILE A 241 -13.27 11.11 6.04
C ILE A 241 -13.62 9.86 5.22
N ILE A 242 -13.78 8.71 5.87
CA ILE A 242 -14.21 7.46 5.23
C ILE A 242 -15.58 7.63 4.56
N ASP A 243 -16.55 8.25 5.25
CA ASP A 243 -17.90 8.46 4.70
C ASP A 243 -17.87 9.43 3.51
N HIS A 244 -17.08 10.50 3.58
CA HIS A 244 -16.88 11.40 2.43
C HIS A 244 -16.33 10.65 1.19
N LEU A 245 -15.42 9.70 1.40
CA LEU A 245 -14.86 8.89 0.32
C LEU A 245 -15.88 7.89 -0.23
N ARG A 246 -16.68 7.26 0.63
CA ARG A 246 -17.73 6.32 0.22
C ARG A 246 -18.86 6.98 -0.57
N ASP A 247 -19.16 8.25 -0.29
CA ASP A 247 -20.14 9.03 -1.06
C ASP A 247 -19.75 9.16 -2.55
N LEU A 248 -18.47 8.96 -2.89
CA LEU A 248 -17.99 9.03 -4.27
C LEU A 248 -18.23 7.75 -5.08
N PHE A 249 -18.51 6.62 -4.46
CA PHE A 249 -18.66 5.33 -5.15
C PHE A 249 -19.73 5.34 -6.28
N PRO A 250 -20.86 6.08 -6.17
CA PRO A 250 -21.79 6.21 -7.30
C PRO A 250 -21.24 7.01 -8.49
N LEU A 251 -20.21 7.81 -8.28
CA LEU A 251 -19.65 8.74 -9.27
C LEU A 251 -18.40 8.19 -9.95
N ILE A 252 -17.58 7.46 -9.20
CA ILE A 252 -16.27 6.98 -9.66
C ILE A 252 -15.91 5.69 -8.95
N ASN A 253 -15.32 4.73 -9.66
CA ASN A 253 -14.78 3.53 -9.04
C ASN A 253 -13.64 3.86 -8.09
N GLY A 254 -13.60 3.19 -6.97
CA GLY A 254 -12.54 3.42 -5.99
C GLY A 254 -12.54 2.40 -4.86
N TRP A 255 -11.42 2.38 -4.15
CA TRP A 255 -11.21 1.50 -3.00
C TRP A 255 -10.73 2.31 -1.81
N VAL A 256 -11.40 2.12 -0.67
CA VAL A 256 -11.07 2.78 0.59
C VAL A 256 -10.51 1.74 1.54
N PHE A 257 -9.23 1.87 1.84
CA PHE A 257 -8.52 1.06 2.83
C PHE A 257 -8.66 1.75 4.19
N GLU A 258 -9.57 1.23 5.02
CA GLU A 258 -9.80 1.80 6.34
C GLU A 258 -8.61 1.59 7.27
N SER A 259 -8.19 2.67 7.91
CA SER A 259 -7.19 2.66 8.96
C SER A 259 -7.86 2.66 10.32
N TYR A 260 -7.90 1.50 10.95
CA TYR A 260 -8.44 1.30 12.30
C TYR A 260 -7.39 1.70 13.34
N GLN A 261 -7.80 2.34 14.42
CA GLN A 261 -6.90 2.58 15.52
C GLN A 261 -6.66 1.30 16.33
N ILE A 262 -5.45 0.78 16.25
CA ILE A 262 -5.01 -0.36 17.06
C ILE A 262 -4.50 0.12 18.43
N LYS A 263 -4.04 1.36 18.48
CA LYS A 263 -3.66 2.15 19.63
C LYS A 263 -3.94 3.62 19.29
N PRO A 264 -4.27 4.49 20.27
CA PRO A 264 -4.34 5.93 20.02
C PRO A 264 -3.09 6.44 19.27
N GLY A 265 -3.32 7.17 18.17
CA GLY A 265 -2.26 7.68 17.29
C GLY A 265 -1.64 6.68 16.31
N ILE A 266 -1.97 5.40 16.37
CA ILE A 266 -1.46 4.38 15.43
C ILE A 266 -2.62 3.70 14.70
N GLY A 267 -2.69 3.95 13.41
CA GLY A 267 -3.65 3.31 12.52
C GLY A 267 -3.08 2.03 11.88
N ALA A 268 -3.96 1.06 11.66
CA ALA A 268 -3.65 -0.18 10.97
C ALA A 268 -4.79 -0.58 10.04
N MET A 269 -4.48 -1.16 8.89
CA MET A 269 -5.45 -1.75 7.98
C MET A 269 -5.62 -3.22 8.32
N LYS A 270 -6.85 -3.72 8.33
CA LYS A 270 -7.10 -5.16 8.46
C LYS A 270 -6.64 -5.87 7.20
N GLY A 271 -5.84 -6.92 7.35
CA GLY A 271 -5.33 -7.68 6.21
C GLY A 271 -6.41 -8.32 5.35
N ALA A 272 -7.50 -8.77 5.96
CA ALA A 272 -8.65 -9.30 5.21
C ALA A 272 -9.25 -8.26 4.26
N ASP A 273 -9.45 -7.02 4.76
CA ASP A 273 -10.01 -5.93 3.96
C ASP A 273 -9.02 -5.49 2.86
N VAL A 274 -7.71 -5.46 3.18
CA VAL A 274 -6.65 -5.18 2.20
C VAL A 274 -6.66 -6.23 1.09
N LYS A 275 -6.70 -7.51 1.44
CA LYS A 275 -6.77 -8.61 0.49
C LYS A 275 -7.99 -8.48 -0.43
N GLN A 276 -9.18 -8.28 0.13
CA GLN A 276 -10.42 -8.15 -0.61
C GLN A 276 -10.38 -6.96 -1.59
N ASN A 277 -9.99 -5.79 -1.11
CA ASN A 277 -9.88 -4.59 -1.94
C ASN A 277 -8.84 -4.75 -3.07
N LEU A 278 -7.70 -5.42 -2.80
CA LEU A 278 -6.71 -5.69 -3.82
C LEU A 278 -7.24 -6.65 -4.90
N LEU A 279 -7.97 -7.69 -4.52
CA LEU A 279 -8.60 -8.61 -5.48
C LEU A 279 -9.57 -7.88 -6.39
N GLU A 280 -10.51 -7.13 -5.83
CA GLU A 280 -11.49 -6.34 -6.59
C GLU A 280 -10.81 -5.32 -7.52
N MET A 281 -9.75 -4.67 -7.04
CA MET A 281 -8.99 -3.68 -7.80
C MET A 281 -8.25 -4.35 -8.98
N PHE A 282 -7.64 -5.51 -8.77
CA PHE A 282 -6.97 -6.26 -9.84
C PHE A 282 -7.98 -6.75 -10.90
N GLU A 283 -9.10 -7.32 -10.48
CA GLU A 283 -10.19 -7.72 -11.38
C GLU A 283 -10.70 -6.54 -12.20
N TYR A 284 -10.90 -5.38 -11.56
CA TYR A 284 -11.31 -4.16 -12.25
C TYR A 284 -10.30 -3.75 -13.32
N VAL A 285 -9.01 -3.65 -12.98
CA VAL A 285 -7.96 -3.25 -13.93
C VAL A 285 -7.89 -4.23 -15.10
N HIS A 286 -8.01 -5.53 -14.85
CA HIS A 286 -8.03 -6.54 -15.90
C HIS A 286 -9.26 -6.40 -16.81
N SER A 287 -10.43 -6.17 -16.25
CA SER A 287 -11.66 -5.97 -17.03
C SER A 287 -11.55 -4.77 -17.97
N GLN A 288 -10.93 -3.67 -17.51
CA GLN A 288 -10.73 -2.48 -18.34
C GLN A 288 -9.74 -2.73 -19.49
N GLY A 289 -8.68 -3.49 -19.25
CA GLY A 289 -7.73 -3.92 -20.30
C GLY A 289 -8.37 -4.73 -21.40
N ALA A 290 -9.30 -5.62 -21.06
CA ALA A 290 -10.03 -6.45 -22.02
C ALA A 290 -11.06 -5.66 -22.86
N TYR A 291 -11.66 -4.61 -22.31
CA TYR A 291 -12.68 -3.78 -23.00
C TYR A 291 -12.11 -2.56 -23.72
N GLY A 292 -10.86 -2.18 -23.45
CA GLY A 292 -10.23 -0.97 -23.99
C GLY A 292 -10.10 -0.90 -25.50
N ASN A 293 -10.25 -2.03 -26.19
CA ASN A 293 -10.19 -2.08 -27.66
C ASN A 293 -11.44 -1.56 -28.40
N LYS A 294 -12.48 -1.09 -27.69
CA LYS A 294 -13.76 -0.73 -28.33
C LYS A 294 -14.24 0.71 -28.10
N ALA A 295 -13.63 1.50 -27.26
CA ALA A 295 -14.09 2.86 -26.98
C ALA A 295 -13.05 3.90 -27.43
N GLY A 296 -13.39 4.70 -28.45
CA GLY A 296 -12.54 5.80 -28.92
C GLY A 296 -12.26 6.81 -27.80
N GLY A 297 -11.02 7.14 -27.65
CA GLY A 297 -10.23 8.14 -26.91
C GLY A 297 -10.85 9.15 -25.93
N VAL A 298 -12.12 9.05 -25.56
CA VAL A 298 -12.74 9.98 -24.61
C VAL A 298 -12.42 9.53 -23.18
N VAL A 299 -11.93 10.46 -22.37
CA VAL A 299 -11.80 10.27 -20.91
C VAL A 299 -13.19 10.03 -20.34
N THR A 300 -13.51 8.77 -20.07
CA THR A 300 -14.77 8.42 -19.44
C THR A 300 -14.50 8.12 -17.95
N PRO A 301 -15.46 8.34 -17.03
CA PRO A 301 -15.34 7.92 -15.64
C PRO A 301 -14.91 6.45 -15.45
N LYS A 302 -15.15 5.61 -16.47
CA LYS A 302 -14.78 4.19 -16.46
C LYS A 302 -13.28 3.93 -16.50
N ASN A 303 -12.47 4.87 -17.00
CA ASN A 303 -11.01 4.69 -17.07
C ASN A 303 -10.28 5.33 -15.90
N ILE A 304 -11.01 5.93 -14.98
CA ILE A 304 -10.43 6.60 -13.82
C ILE A 304 -10.96 5.91 -12.56
N PHE A 305 -10.07 5.73 -11.61
CA PHE A 305 -10.41 5.22 -10.29
C PHE A 305 -9.57 5.90 -9.21
N PHE A 306 -10.00 5.79 -7.96
CA PHE A 306 -9.20 6.27 -6.85
C PHE A 306 -8.84 5.15 -5.87
N ILE A 307 -7.71 5.34 -5.20
CA ILE A 307 -7.28 4.54 -4.06
C ILE A 307 -7.13 5.47 -2.88
N ALA A 308 -7.76 5.15 -1.76
CA ALA A 308 -7.67 5.93 -0.55
C ALA A 308 -7.29 5.06 0.65
N THR A 309 -6.46 5.62 1.53
CA THR A 309 -6.29 5.10 2.90
C THR A 309 -6.77 6.18 3.85
N ALA A 310 -7.72 5.85 4.72
CA ALA A 310 -8.36 6.85 5.58
C ALA A 310 -8.77 6.27 6.94
N CYS A 311 -8.76 7.13 7.93
CA CYS A 311 -9.45 6.95 9.21
C CYS A 311 -10.59 7.98 9.36
N ASN A 312 -11.21 8.07 10.52
CA ASN A 312 -12.29 9.04 10.77
C ASN A 312 -11.89 10.50 10.52
N CYS A 313 -10.62 10.84 10.69
CA CYS A 313 -10.14 12.22 10.73
C CYS A 313 -9.20 12.62 9.60
N HIS A 314 -8.51 11.66 8.98
CA HIS A 314 -7.49 11.89 7.98
C HIS A 314 -7.63 10.88 6.84
N GLY A 315 -7.20 11.28 5.66
CA GLY A 315 -7.14 10.39 4.51
C GLY A 315 -6.13 10.90 3.49
N VAL A 316 -5.57 9.97 2.75
CA VAL A 316 -4.79 10.23 1.54
C VAL A 316 -5.46 9.50 0.39
N VAL A 317 -5.63 10.19 -0.72
CA VAL A 317 -6.30 9.69 -1.92
C VAL A 317 -5.38 9.88 -3.11
N ASN A 318 -5.24 8.85 -3.95
CA ASN A 318 -4.60 8.98 -5.25
C ASN A 318 -5.59 8.60 -6.35
N LEU A 319 -5.62 9.43 -7.40
CA LEU A 319 -6.33 9.15 -8.65
C LEU A 319 -5.43 8.41 -9.62
N PHE A 320 -6.04 7.49 -10.34
CA PHE A 320 -5.39 6.72 -11.39
C PHE A 320 -6.24 6.76 -12.65
N LYS A 321 -5.56 6.87 -13.81
CA LYS A 321 -6.18 6.74 -15.13
C LYS A 321 -5.58 5.53 -15.84
N ILE A 322 -6.44 4.68 -16.37
CA ILE A 322 -6.04 3.55 -17.20
C ILE A 322 -5.96 4.02 -18.65
N CYS A 323 -4.77 3.96 -19.24
CA CYS A 323 -4.55 4.30 -20.64
C CYS A 323 -4.32 3.01 -21.44
N VAL A 324 -5.09 2.82 -22.52
CA VAL A 324 -4.92 1.66 -23.42
C VAL A 324 -3.84 1.98 -24.45
N PRO A 325 -2.80 1.14 -24.62
CA PRO A 325 -1.80 1.32 -25.67
C PRO A 325 -2.45 1.33 -27.06
N GLY A 326 -2.11 2.31 -27.89
CA GLY A 326 -2.60 2.42 -29.26
C GLY A 326 -3.70 3.46 -29.50
N MET A 327 -4.22 4.09 -28.46
CA MET A 327 -5.05 5.29 -28.60
C MET A 327 -4.18 6.55 -28.51
N THR A 328 -3.38 6.82 -29.55
CA THR A 328 -2.87 8.17 -29.76
C THR A 328 -4.05 9.09 -29.97
N GLN A 329 -4.24 10.05 -29.09
CA GLN A 329 -5.17 11.14 -29.29
C GLN A 329 -4.73 11.89 -30.56
N THR A 330 -5.40 11.63 -31.66
CA THR A 330 -5.42 12.59 -32.79
C THR A 330 -6.41 13.69 -32.39
N PHE A 331 -5.84 14.81 -31.95
CA PHE A 331 -6.55 16.10 -31.82
C PHE A 331 -6.75 16.74 -33.18
#